data_00cee159024a95fa8213ecb769ac83b3
#
_entry.id   00cee159024a95fa8213ecb769ac83b3
#
_cell.length_a   1.000
_cell.length_b   1.000
_cell.length_c   1.000
_cell.angle_alpha   90.00
_cell.angle_beta   90.00
_cell.angle_gamma   90.00
#
_symmetry.space_group_name_H-M   'P 1'
#
loop_
_entity.id
_entity.type
_entity.pdbx_description
1 polymer ?
#
loop_
_entity_poly.entity_id
_entity_poly.type
_entity_poly.pdbx_seq_one_letter_code
_entity_poly.pdbx_strand_id
1 'polypeptide(L)'
;MKQYYLLLIVLLFVNCNLKQTKHPLAEADSDWTLLGFVKMDRLNPILQPDSTSTFYCPISRKGVQWEARNVLNPAAVVREGKVYMLYRAQDQAMTSRLGLAVSDDGLHFKKERWPVLFPQSDSLKKYEWKGGVEDPRIVEREDGMYILTYTAYDGKTARLCLATSSDLKSWTKHGLVIRGEQYKNLWSKSGAILARLQGNRVVAAKVKGKYWMYFGDSNIFMATSDDLIHWEVATSEESKQMVPVLNPRPGYFDSRLVEPGPFALLYKGGILLIYNGSNAANYNDRAKPRFAYSAGQALFDSSMPYRLVKRMDMPFIFPDRSYERTGEVNEVCFVEGLVYFQNRWLLYYGTADSKIAVAIKEEG
;
A
#
# COMPACT_ATOMS: atom_id res chain seq x y z
N MET A 1 -66.24 25.45 -36.52
CA MET A 1 -65.16 24.53 -36.95
C MET A 1 -63.89 24.96 -36.24
N LYS A 2 -63.46 24.17 -35.22
CA LYS A 2 -62.25 24.41 -34.48
C LYS A 2 -61.21 23.42 -34.98
N GLN A 3 -60.17 23.90 -35.64
CA GLN A 3 -58.98 23.10 -36.05
C GLN A 3 -58.11 22.91 -34.86
N TYR A 4 -57.81 21.64 -34.49
CA TYR A 4 -56.78 21.26 -33.53
C TYR A 4 -55.49 20.98 -34.31
N TYR A 5 -54.45 21.77 -34.05
CA TYR A 5 -53.08 21.46 -34.48
C TYR A 5 -52.44 20.47 -33.52
N LEU A 6 -52.07 19.31 -34.03
CA LEU A 6 -51.34 18.28 -33.31
C LEU A 6 -49.83 18.62 -33.42
N LEU A 7 -49.20 19.01 -32.31
CA LEU A 7 -47.78 19.28 -32.24
C LEU A 7 -47.06 17.95 -32.02
N LEU A 8 -46.34 17.48 -33.04
CA LEU A 8 -45.48 16.28 -32.96
C LEU A 8 -44.14 16.68 -32.36
N ILE A 9 -43.87 16.30 -31.09
CA ILE A 9 -42.56 16.48 -30.45
C ILE A 9 -41.70 15.27 -30.86
N VAL A 10 -40.74 15.50 -31.75
CA VAL A 10 -39.66 14.54 -32.07
C VAL A 10 -38.59 14.63 -31.01
N LEU A 11 -38.51 13.63 -30.11
CA LEU A 11 -37.42 13.45 -29.17
C LEU A 11 -36.22 12.88 -29.91
N LEU A 12 -35.25 13.75 -30.21
CA LEU A 12 -33.92 13.36 -30.67
C LEU A 12 -33.13 12.82 -29.46
N PHE A 13 -33.01 11.49 -29.38
CA PHE A 13 -32.01 10.85 -28.49
C PHE A 13 -30.61 11.11 -29.07
N VAL A 14 -29.90 12.08 -28.51
CA VAL A 14 -28.47 12.25 -28.74
C VAL A 14 -27.74 11.17 -27.92
N ASN A 15 -27.38 10.08 -28.60
CA ASN A 15 -26.43 9.10 -28.05
C ASN A 15 -25.06 9.77 -27.91
N CYS A 16 -24.77 10.31 -26.73
CA CYS A 16 -23.43 10.74 -26.37
C CYS A 16 -22.57 9.48 -26.13
N ASN A 17 -22.02 8.92 -27.19
CA ASN A 17 -20.89 8.01 -27.08
C ASN A 17 -19.68 8.81 -26.56
N LEU A 18 -19.50 8.79 -25.23
CA LEU A 18 -18.25 9.19 -24.59
C LEU A 18 -17.17 8.21 -25.09
N LYS A 19 -16.48 8.58 -26.16
CA LYS A 19 -15.20 7.96 -26.51
C LYS A 19 -14.28 8.17 -25.31
N GLN A 20 -14.07 7.10 -24.52
CA GLN A 20 -12.95 7.05 -23.62
C GLN A 20 -11.68 7.28 -24.45
N THR A 21 -11.05 8.41 -24.28
CA THR A 21 -9.71 8.66 -24.81
C THR A 21 -8.77 7.66 -24.15
N LYS A 22 -8.44 6.58 -24.87
CA LYS A 22 -7.37 5.67 -24.47
C LYS A 22 -6.10 6.52 -24.34
N HIS A 23 -5.54 6.57 -23.14
CA HIS A 23 -4.24 7.20 -22.92
C HIS A 23 -3.19 6.49 -23.80
N PRO A 24 -2.33 7.20 -24.53
CA PRO A 24 -1.35 6.61 -25.43
C PRO A 24 -0.29 5.70 -24.78
N LEU A 25 -0.24 5.67 -23.43
CA LEU A 25 0.71 4.89 -22.62
C LEU A 25 0.34 3.39 -22.47
N ALA A 26 -0.85 2.97 -22.92
CA ALA A 26 -1.36 1.63 -22.63
C ALA A 26 -0.76 0.49 -23.48
N GLU A 27 -0.18 0.76 -24.64
CA GLU A 27 0.26 -0.29 -25.57
C GLU A 27 1.72 -0.73 -25.36
N ALA A 28 2.64 0.14 -24.95
CA ALA A 28 4.06 -0.22 -24.81
C ALA A 28 4.40 -0.98 -23.53
N ASP A 29 3.56 -0.88 -22.48
CA ASP A 29 3.80 -1.48 -21.17
C ASP A 29 2.85 -2.65 -20.82
N SER A 30 1.92 -3.02 -21.70
CA SER A 30 0.83 -3.98 -21.40
C SER A 30 1.31 -5.40 -21.08
N ASP A 31 2.48 -5.80 -21.58
CA ASP A 31 2.93 -7.20 -21.49
C ASP A 31 3.44 -7.60 -20.10
N TRP A 32 3.91 -6.68 -19.27
CA TRP A 32 4.53 -6.95 -17.98
C TRP A 32 3.84 -6.25 -16.80
N THR A 33 3.01 -5.24 -17.05
CA THR A 33 2.36 -4.44 -16.02
C THR A 33 0.98 -4.95 -15.63
N LEU A 34 0.52 -4.54 -14.47
CA LEU A 34 -0.84 -4.71 -13.97
C LEU A 34 -1.54 -3.33 -14.05
N LEU A 35 -2.13 -3.01 -15.19
CA LEU A 35 -2.78 -1.74 -15.49
C LEU A 35 -4.30 -1.89 -15.65
N GLY A 36 -4.99 -0.76 -15.87
CA GLY A 36 -6.43 -0.73 -16.10
C GLY A 36 -7.25 -0.56 -14.81
N PHE A 37 -6.63 -0.09 -13.74
CA PHE A 37 -7.33 0.28 -12.52
C PHE A 37 -8.20 1.53 -12.73
N VAL A 38 -9.47 1.44 -12.35
CA VAL A 38 -10.45 2.53 -12.37
C VAL A 38 -10.84 2.90 -10.94
N LYS A 39 -10.67 4.17 -10.58
CA LYS A 39 -11.06 4.68 -9.26
C LYS A 39 -12.58 4.62 -9.08
N MET A 40 -13.03 4.15 -7.92
CA MET A 40 -14.45 4.00 -7.61
C MET A 40 -15.03 5.30 -7.04
N ASP A 41 -15.06 6.36 -7.84
CA ASP A 41 -15.40 7.73 -7.40
C ASP A 41 -16.75 7.85 -6.67
N ARG A 42 -17.73 6.99 -6.99
CA ARG A 42 -19.05 7.00 -6.32
C ARG A 42 -19.03 6.42 -4.91
N LEU A 43 -17.99 5.65 -4.56
CA LEU A 43 -17.83 4.99 -3.26
C LEU A 43 -16.70 5.60 -2.45
N ASN A 44 -15.67 6.10 -3.14
CA ASN A 44 -14.48 6.66 -2.49
C ASN A 44 -14.78 7.98 -1.75
N PRO A 45 -14.21 8.14 -0.56
CA PRO A 45 -13.37 7.21 0.18
C PRO A 45 -14.18 6.10 0.86
N ILE A 46 -13.69 4.83 0.79
CA ILE A 46 -14.36 3.65 1.34
C ILE A 46 -14.15 3.47 2.85
N LEU A 47 -13.12 4.10 3.42
CA LEU A 47 -12.87 4.09 4.86
C LEU A 47 -12.42 5.48 5.32
N GLN A 48 -12.96 5.93 6.46
CA GLN A 48 -12.76 7.28 6.98
C GLN A 48 -12.52 7.25 8.50
N PRO A 49 -11.93 8.31 9.09
CA PRO A 49 -11.81 8.47 10.53
C PRO A 49 -13.16 8.34 11.27
N ASP A 50 -13.10 7.86 12.50
CA ASP A 50 -14.25 7.79 13.40
C ASP A 50 -13.86 8.27 14.81
N SER A 51 -14.42 9.42 15.21
CA SER A 51 -14.19 10.00 16.52
C SER A 51 -15.01 9.36 17.64
N THR A 52 -15.92 8.44 17.32
CA THR A 52 -16.74 7.73 18.32
C THR A 52 -16.05 6.47 18.85
N SER A 53 -15.13 5.89 18.09
CA SER A 53 -14.36 4.70 18.47
C SER A 53 -13.36 5.00 19.57
N THR A 54 -13.54 4.38 20.75
CA THR A 54 -12.65 4.54 21.90
C THR A 54 -11.97 3.23 22.24
N PHE A 55 -10.65 3.29 22.52
CA PHE A 55 -9.79 2.19 22.91
C PHE A 55 -9.03 2.56 24.20
N TYR A 56 -8.92 1.61 25.14
CA TYR A 56 -8.10 1.81 26.33
C TYR A 56 -6.63 1.58 26.02
N CYS A 57 -5.85 2.66 25.96
CA CYS A 57 -4.43 2.60 25.65
C CYS A 57 -3.62 2.08 26.87
N PRO A 58 -2.91 0.92 26.76
CA PRO A 58 -2.21 0.33 27.91
C PRO A 58 -1.00 1.15 28.38
N ILE A 59 -0.43 1.99 27.51
CA ILE A 59 0.71 2.84 27.87
C ILE A 59 0.26 4.12 28.57
N SER A 60 -0.70 4.85 28.00
CA SER A 60 -1.22 6.10 28.61
C SER A 60 -2.24 5.84 29.71
N ARG A 61 -2.72 4.60 29.87
CA ARG A 61 -3.71 4.15 30.86
C ARG A 61 -5.01 4.97 30.86
N LYS A 62 -5.48 5.31 29.66
CA LYS A 62 -6.72 6.07 29.45
C LYS A 62 -7.43 5.68 28.16
N GLY A 63 -8.71 5.99 28.05
CA GLY A 63 -9.44 5.91 26.80
C GLY A 63 -8.90 6.92 25.77
N VAL A 64 -8.69 6.48 24.54
CA VAL A 64 -8.28 7.32 23.42
C VAL A 64 -9.20 7.06 22.23
N GLN A 65 -9.56 8.11 21.51
CA GLN A 65 -10.25 8.03 20.23
C GLN A 65 -9.21 7.70 19.15
N TRP A 66 -8.93 6.41 19.00
CA TRP A 66 -7.71 5.89 18.35
C TRP A 66 -7.67 6.05 16.84
N GLU A 67 -8.81 6.29 16.18
CA GLU A 67 -8.92 6.53 14.75
C GLU A 67 -9.64 7.86 14.41
N ALA A 68 -9.58 8.83 15.32
CA ALA A 68 -10.32 10.08 15.21
C ALA A 68 -9.70 11.08 14.24
N ARG A 69 -8.41 10.98 13.93
CA ARG A 69 -7.71 11.95 13.08
C ARG A 69 -7.59 11.46 11.65
N ASN A 70 -6.90 10.35 11.43
CA ASN A 70 -6.62 9.82 10.10
C ASN A 70 -6.82 8.31 10.05
N VAL A 71 -7.23 7.81 8.88
CA VAL A 71 -7.31 6.40 8.51
C VAL A 71 -6.68 6.26 7.13
N LEU A 72 -5.54 5.56 7.00
CA LEU A 72 -4.70 5.58 5.81
C LEU A 72 -3.90 4.27 5.65
N ASN A 73 -3.19 4.14 4.55
CA ASN A 73 -2.16 3.13 4.31
C ASN A 73 -2.62 1.70 4.65
N PRO A 74 -3.53 1.13 3.82
CA PRO A 74 -4.14 -0.17 4.08
C PRO A 74 -3.33 -1.32 3.50
N ALA A 75 -3.21 -2.44 4.23
CA ALA A 75 -2.89 -3.75 3.66
C ALA A 75 -4.15 -4.61 3.59
N ALA A 76 -4.22 -5.54 2.64
CA ALA A 76 -5.40 -6.38 2.49
C ALA A 76 -5.05 -7.83 2.12
N VAL A 77 -5.88 -8.76 2.58
CA VAL A 77 -5.85 -10.18 2.21
C VAL A 77 -7.26 -10.72 2.02
N VAL A 78 -7.37 -11.81 1.27
CA VAL A 78 -8.62 -12.56 1.15
C VAL A 78 -8.56 -13.76 2.09
N ARG A 79 -9.58 -13.90 2.95
CA ARG A 79 -9.73 -15.03 3.87
C ARG A 79 -11.20 -15.45 3.91
N GLU A 80 -11.47 -16.75 3.80
CA GLU A 80 -12.83 -17.31 3.94
C GLU A 80 -13.88 -16.59 3.09
N GLY A 81 -13.52 -16.25 1.84
CA GLY A 81 -14.43 -15.58 0.90
C GLY A 81 -14.73 -14.11 1.21
N LYS A 82 -13.95 -13.46 2.06
CA LYS A 82 -14.06 -12.04 2.43
C LYS A 82 -12.73 -11.33 2.30
N VAL A 83 -12.78 -10.01 2.11
CA VAL A 83 -11.59 -9.15 2.16
C VAL A 83 -11.40 -8.63 3.58
N TYR A 84 -10.23 -8.85 4.13
CA TYR A 84 -9.76 -8.32 5.41
C TYR A 84 -8.74 -7.22 5.14
N MET A 85 -8.98 -6.03 5.69
CA MET A 85 -8.13 -4.86 5.52
C MET A 85 -7.54 -4.45 6.87
N LEU A 86 -6.22 -4.51 7.00
CA LEU A 86 -5.47 -3.84 8.06
C LEU A 86 -5.20 -2.40 7.63
N TYR A 87 -5.45 -1.43 8.48
CA TYR A 87 -5.25 -0.04 8.14
C TYR A 87 -4.59 0.74 9.28
N ARG A 88 -3.73 1.68 8.93
CA ARG A 88 -3.18 2.64 9.88
C ARG A 88 -4.25 3.63 10.31
N ALA A 89 -4.38 3.83 11.60
CA ALA A 89 -5.28 4.81 12.20
C ALA A 89 -4.54 5.66 13.22
N GLN A 90 -4.84 6.95 13.28
CA GLN A 90 -4.19 7.91 14.16
C GLN A 90 -5.18 8.58 15.10
N ASP A 91 -4.79 8.68 16.37
CA ASP A 91 -5.47 9.54 17.32
C ASP A 91 -5.07 11.02 17.14
N GLN A 92 -5.69 11.93 17.90
CA GLN A 92 -5.39 13.37 17.83
C GLN A 92 -3.94 13.71 18.18
N ALA A 93 -3.23 12.84 18.90
CA ALA A 93 -1.83 13.00 19.24
C ALA A 93 -0.88 12.40 18.18
N MET A 94 -1.40 11.96 17.02
CA MET A 94 -0.68 11.32 15.93
C MET A 94 -0.04 9.96 16.30
N THR A 95 -0.51 9.32 17.37
CA THR A 95 -0.07 7.95 17.68
C THR A 95 -0.81 6.96 16.80
N SER A 96 -0.06 6.21 16.00
CA SER A 96 -0.57 5.25 15.03
C SER A 96 -0.85 3.88 15.65
N ARG A 97 -1.91 3.22 15.19
CA ARG A 97 -2.30 1.83 15.51
C ARG A 97 -2.87 1.18 14.25
N LEU A 98 -2.90 -0.15 14.21
CA LEU A 98 -3.56 -0.84 13.12
C LEU A 98 -4.97 -1.29 13.52
N GLY A 99 -5.95 -0.85 12.74
CA GLY A 99 -7.31 -1.34 12.76
C GLY A 99 -7.49 -2.51 11.81
N LEU A 100 -8.61 -3.22 11.96
CA LEU A 100 -9.06 -4.27 11.06
C LEU A 100 -10.47 -3.95 10.58
N ALA A 101 -10.71 -4.10 9.29
CA ALA A 101 -12.03 -4.00 8.69
C ALA A 101 -12.28 -5.19 7.75
N VAL A 102 -13.52 -5.64 7.65
CA VAL A 102 -13.92 -6.82 6.87
C VAL A 102 -15.02 -6.47 5.89
N SER A 103 -14.94 -7.03 4.68
CA SER A 103 -15.90 -6.80 3.60
C SER A 103 -16.24 -8.09 2.86
N ASP A 104 -17.52 -8.27 2.52
CA ASP A 104 -18.00 -9.38 1.69
C ASP A 104 -17.80 -9.12 0.18
N ASP A 105 -17.65 -7.87 -0.23
CA ASP A 105 -17.53 -7.45 -1.63
C ASP A 105 -16.23 -6.70 -1.96
N GLY A 106 -15.39 -6.44 -0.95
CA GLY A 106 -14.15 -5.66 -1.07
C GLY A 106 -14.36 -4.15 -1.21
N LEU A 107 -15.59 -3.64 -1.06
CA LEU A 107 -15.96 -2.25 -1.25
C LEU A 107 -16.59 -1.62 -0.01
N HIS A 108 -17.46 -2.37 0.67
CA HIS A 108 -18.17 -1.94 1.86
C HIS A 108 -17.59 -2.63 3.08
N PHE A 109 -16.86 -1.88 3.90
CA PHE A 109 -16.10 -2.41 5.02
C PHE A 109 -16.79 -2.14 6.36
N LYS A 110 -16.84 -3.18 7.21
CA LYS A 110 -17.20 -3.07 8.62
C LYS A 110 -15.94 -3.11 9.48
N LYS A 111 -15.66 -2.04 10.21
CA LYS A 111 -14.51 -1.92 11.12
C LYS A 111 -14.71 -2.77 12.38
N GLU A 112 -13.61 -3.36 12.88
CA GLU A 112 -13.54 -3.87 14.25
C GLU A 112 -13.53 -2.68 15.24
N ARG A 113 -14.06 -2.90 16.41
CA ARG A 113 -14.23 -1.85 17.42
C ARG A 113 -12.89 -1.31 17.97
N TRP A 114 -11.88 -2.17 18.06
CA TRP A 114 -10.59 -1.87 18.68
C TRP A 114 -9.44 -2.14 17.70
N PRO A 115 -8.31 -1.45 17.89
CA PRO A 115 -7.13 -1.76 17.08
C PRO A 115 -6.63 -3.19 17.37
N VAL A 116 -6.13 -3.86 16.34
CA VAL A 116 -5.64 -5.24 16.44
C VAL A 116 -4.12 -5.30 16.67
N LEU A 117 -3.38 -4.23 16.31
CA LEU A 117 -1.95 -4.13 16.62
C LEU A 117 -1.64 -2.68 17.04
N PHE A 118 -0.98 -2.53 18.18
CA PHE A 118 -0.74 -1.24 18.80
C PHE A 118 0.47 -1.29 19.74
N PRO A 119 1.06 -0.12 20.11
CA PRO A 119 2.12 -0.05 21.10
C PRO A 119 1.67 -0.59 22.47
N GLN A 120 2.47 -1.47 23.05
CA GLN A 120 2.23 -2.09 24.35
C GLN A 120 3.35 -1.78 25.34
N SER A 121 3.15 -2.11 26.63
CA SER A 121 4.17 -1.99 27.66
C SER A 121 5.11 -3.22 27.65
N ASP A 122 5.64 -3.53 26.47
CA ASP A 122 6.57 -4.63 26.21
C ASP A 122 7.97 -4.11 25.83
N SER A 123 8.88 -5.01 25.43
CA SER A 123 10.24 -4.67 25.02
C SER A 123 10.30 -3.81 23.74
N LEU A 124 9.24 -3.80 22.92
CA LEU A 124 9.15 -3.03 21.69
C LEU A 124 8.65 -1.60 21.88
N LYS A 125 8.14 -1.26 23.10
CA LYS A 125 7.72 0.09 23.44
C LYS A 125 8.74 1.16 23.05
N LYS A 126 10.03 0.88 23.22
CA LYS A 126 11.12 1.81 22.87
C LYS A 126 11.22 2.15 21.37
N TYR A 127 10.64 1.31 20.50
CA TYR A 127 10.60 1.52 19.05
C TYR A 127 9.24 2.02 18.55
N GLU A 128 8.17 1.76 19.30
CA GLU A 128 6.79 2.03 18.89
C GLU A 128 6.18 3.28 19.57
N TRP A 129 6.77 3.76 20.67
CA TRP A 129 6.21 4.88 21.42
C TRP A 129 7.09 6.13 21.31
N LYS A 130 6.54 7.31 20.92
CA LYS A 130 5.11 7.69 20.88
C LYS A 130 4.48 7.63 19.46
N GLY A 131 5.22 7.45 18.39
CA GLY A 131 4.71 7.51 17.01
C GLY A 131 3.72 6.39 16.70
N GLY A 132 4.03 5.15 17.11
CA GLY A 132 3.06 4.06 17.00
C GLY A 132 3.51 2.94 16.06
N VAL A 133 2.52 2.18 15.62
CA VAL A 133 2.59 1.07 14.65
C VAL A 133 1.94 1.55 13.35
N GLU A 134 2.68 1.53 12.24
CA GLU A 134 2.34 2.21 11.00
C GLU A 134 2.47 1.30 9.79
N ASP A 135 1.82 1.65 8.69
CA ASP A 135 2.06 1.24 7.31
C ASP A 135 2.24 -0.29 7.17
N PRO A 136 1.16 -1.08 7.33
CA PRO A 136 1.21 -2.53 7.26
C PRO A 136 1.42 -3.03 5.83
N ARG A 137 2.21 -4.11 5.63
CA ARG A 137 2.21 -4.95 4.43
C ARG A 137 2.04 -6.39 4.85
N ILE A 138 1.28 -7.16 4.09
CA ILE A 138 0.90 -8.51 4.51
C ILE A 138 1.01 -9.52 3.37
N VAL A 139 1.48 -10.70 3.69
CA VAL A 139 1.42 -11.89 2.86
C VAL A 139 1.03 -13.09 3.73
N GLU A 140 0.61 -14.17 3.10
CA GLU A 140 0.31 -15.42 3.78
C GLU A 140 1.49 -16.40 3.60
N ARG A 141 1.83 -17.16 4.64
CA ARG A 141 2.73 -18.30 4.54
C ARG A 141 1.95 -19.52 4.03
N GLU A 142 2.63 -20.51 3.44
CA GLU A 142 1.99 -21.70 2.84
C GLU A 142 1.03 -22.42 3.79
N ASP A 143 1.35 -22.45 5.09
CA ASP A 143 0.55 -23.09 6.15
C ASP A 143 -0.64 -22.23 6.67
N GLY A 144 -0.89 -21.08 6.05
CA GLY A 144 -1.99 -20.18 6.44
C GLY A 144 -1.64 -19.13 7.50
N MET A 145 -0.39 -19.09 8.00
CA MET A 145 0.07 -18.02 8.89
C MET A 145 0.25 -16.71 8.12
N TYR A 146 -0.27 -15.64 8.62
CA TYR A 146 -0.06 -14.30 8.07
C TYR A 146 1.25 -13.71 8.57
N ILE A 147 2.02 -13.14 7.65
CA ILE A 147 3.27 -12.42 7.90
C ILE A 147 3.02 -10.95 7.61
N LEU A 148 3.12 -10.14 8.64
CA LEU A 148 2.92 -8.71 8.59
C LEU A 148 4.26 -8.00 8.79
N THR A 149 4.67 -7.18 7.85
CA THR A 149 5.67 -6.15 8.10
C THR A 149 4.98 -4.84 8.44
N TYR A 150 5.53 -4.09 9.39
CA TYR A 150 5.01 -2.80 9.82
C TYR A 150 6.13 -1.86 10.22
N THR A 151 5.85 -0.58 10.24
CA THR A 151 6.78 0.43 10.72
C THR A 151 6.52 0.71 12.21
N ALA A 152 7.52 0.47 13.05
CA ALA A 152 7.56 0.95 14.42
C ALA A 152 8.18 2.35 14.44
N TYR A 153 7.44 3.35 14.93
CA TYR A 153 7.90 4.74 14.99
C TYR A 153 7.94 5.23 16.43
N ASP A 154 9.12 5.59 16.91
CA ASP A 154 9.31 6.10 18.28
C ASP A 154 9.09 7.62 18.42
N GLY A 155 8.73 8.30 17.33
CA GLY A 155 8.63 9.76 17.23
C GLY A 155 9.88 10.43 16.66
N LYS A 156 10.94 9.64 16.38
CA LYS A 156 12.21 10.12 15.82
C LYS A 156 12.71 9.25 14.68
N THR A 157 12.67 7.92 14.83
CA THR A 157 13.20 6.95 13.87
C THR A 157 12.16 5.89 13.54
N ALA A 158 11.88 5.72 12.26
CA ALA A 158 11.07 4.64 11.73
C ALA A 158 11.92 3.37 11.57
N ARG A 159 11.39 2.22 12.02
CA ARG A 159 12.09 0.92 11.94
C ARG A 159 11.14 -0.15 11.45
N LEU A 160 11.58 -0.91 10.45
CA LEU A 160 10.84 -2.03 9.93
C LEU A 160 10.78 -3.16 10.95
N CYS A 161 9.57 -3.55 11.32
CA CYS A 161 9.27 -4.62 12.26
C CYS A 161 8.40 -5.70 11.60
N LEU A 162 8.29 -6.84 12.27
CA LEU A 162 7.53 -8.00 11.81
C LEU A 162 6.62 -8.54 12.91
N ALA A 163 5.43 -8.96 12.52
CA ALA A 163 4.49 -9.69 13.35
C ALA A 163 3.82 -10.84 12.57
N THR A 164 3.32 -11.84 13.30
CA THR A 164 2.60 -12.99 12.72
C THR A 164 1.26 -13.18 13.38
N SER A 165 0.29 -13.71 12.62
CA SER A 165 -1.07 -14.01 13.11
C SER A 165 -1.67 -15.19 12.34
N SER A 166 -2.46 -16.00 13.03
CA SER A 166 -3.29 -17.04 12.40
C SER A 166 -4.73 -16.59 12.14
N ASP A 167 -5.16 -15.45 12.71
CA ASP A 167 -6.55 -15.01 12.72
C ASP A 167 -6.75 -13.54 12.27
N LEU A 168 -5.66 -12.79 12.00
CA LEU A 168 -5.62 -11.36 11.68
C LEU A 168 -6.05 -10.43 12.84
N LYS A 169 -6.37 -10.98 14.01
CA LYS A 169 -6.83 -10.23 15.18
C LYS A 169 -5.80 -10.24 16.31
N SER A 170 -5.16 -11.38 16.51
CA SER A 170 -4.14 -11.60 17.55
C SER A 170 -2.77 -11.69 16.90
N TRP A 171 -1.84 -10.82 17.29
CA TRP A 171 -0.54 -10.70 16.65
C TRP A 171 0.61 -11.00 17.61
N THR A 172 1.53 -11.85 17.17
CA THR A 172 2.82 -12.07 17.83
C THR A 172 3.87 -11.17 17.19
N LYS A 173 4.40 -10.20 17.92
CA LYS A 173 5.43 -9.28 17.46
C LYS A 173 6.82 -9.93 17.54
N HIS A 174 7.58 -9.91 16.46
CA HIS A 174 8.95 -10.45 16.39
C HIS A 174 10.03 -9.37 16.49
N GLY A 175 9.63 -8.08 16.49
CA GLY A 175 10.51 -6.93 16.57
C GLY A 175 11.17 -6.58 15.25
N LEU A 176 12.40 -6.04 15.33
CA LEU A 176 13.12 -5.50 14.19
C LEU A 176 13.41 -6.55 13.11
N VAL A 177 13.07 -6.23 11.87
CA VAL A 177 13.46 -7.00 10.68
C VAL A 177 14.95 -6.85 10.41
N ILE A 178 15.45 -5.61 10.41
CA ILE A 178 16.85 -5.28 10.18
C ILE A 178 17.56 -5.26 11.52
N ARG A 179 18.40 -6.27 11.76
CA ARG A 179 19.07 -6.49 13.04
C ARG A 179 20.56 -6.17 12.92
N GLY A 180 21.19 -5.87 14.05
CA GLY A 180 22.61 -5.55 14.18
C GLY A 180 22.84 -4.14 14.72
N GLU A 181 23.92 -3.95 15.48
CA GLU A 181 24.24 -2.67 16.14
C GLU A 181 24.41 -1.54 15.11
N GLN A 182 24.99 -1.84 13.93
CA GLN A 182 25.15 -0.89 12.83
C GLN A 182 23.83 -0.37 12.25
N TYR A 183 22.72 -1.08 12.47
CA TYR A 183 21.40 -0.72 11.93
C TYR A 183 20.43 -0.18 12.98
N LYS A 184 20.82 -0.06 14.24
CA LYS A 184 19.91 0.34 15.34
C LYS A 184 19.19 1.67 15.12
N ASN A 185 19.84 2.59 14.39
CA ASN A 185 19.28 3.90 14.05
C ASN A 185 18.98 4.03 12.55
N LEU A 186 18.97 2.92 11.82
CA LEU A 186 18.62 2.92 10.41
C LEU A 186 17.15 3.27 10.25
N TRP A 187 16.87 4.30 9.46
CA TRP A 187 15.53 4.58 9.00
C TRP A 187 15.12 3.51 7.99
N SER A 188 14.14 2.68 8.35
CA SER A 188 13.69 1.57 7.52
C SER A 188 12.19 1.36 7.66
N LYS A 189 11.50 1.11 6.54
CA LYS A 189 10.06 0.88 6.49
C LYS A 189 9.67 0.12 5.22
N SER A 190 8.38 -0.17 5.05
CA SER A 190 7.75 -0.61 3.81
C SER A 190 8.29 -1.92 3.26
N GLY A 191 8.19 -2.99 4.07
CA GLY A 191 8.67 -4.32 3.70
C GLY A 191 7.71 -5.08 2.79
N ALA A 192 7.94 -5.08 1.47
CA ALA A 192 7.18 -5.80 0.46
C ALA A 192 7.78 -7.19 0.20
N ILE A 193 7.21 -8.22 0.81
CA ILE A 193 7.67 -9.61 0.64
C ILE A 193 7.24 -10.12 -0.73
N LEU A 194 8.13 -10.88 -1.41
CA LEU A 194 7.82 -11.54 -2.67
C LEU A 194 6.78 -12.66 -2.46
N ALA A 195 5.71 -12.61 -3.22
CA ALA A 195 4.59 -13.52 -3.14
C ALA A 195 4.13 -14.00 -4.52
N ARG A 196 3.32 -15.03 -4.54
CA ARG A 196 2.57 -15.49 -5.71
C ARG A 196 1.08 -15.49 -5.39
N LEU A 197 0.27 -15.34 -6.41
CA LEU A 197 -1.17 -15.56 -6.31
C LEU A 197 -1.46 -17.07 -6.39
N GLN A 198 -2.22 -17.58 -5.42
CA GLN A 198 -2.69 -18.97 -5.36
C GLN A 198 -4.21 -18.96 -5.13
N GLY A 199 -4.98 -19.02 -6.21
CA GLY A 199 -6.39 -18.65 -6.17
C GLY A 199 -6.52 -17.15 -5.84
N ASN A 200 -7.14 -16.83 -4.72
CA ASN A 200 -7.24 -15.45 -4.20
C ASN A 200 -6.30 -15.18 -3.01
N ARG A 201 -5.46 -16.16 -2.63
CA ARG A 201 -4.46 -16.02 -1.56
C ARG A 201 -3.16 -15.44 -2.12
N VAL A 202 -2.57 -14.53 -1.38
CA VAL A 202 -1.25 -13.96 -1.66
C VAL A 202 -0.22 -14.67 -0.79
N VAL A 203 0.43 -15.68 -1.35
CA VAL A 203 1.31 -16.60 -0.61
C VAL A 203 2.77 -16.22 -0.86
N ALA A 204 3.56 -16.06 0.22
CA ALA A 204 5.00 -15.80 0.14
C ALA A 204 5.72 -16.85 -0.72
N ALA A 205 6.58 -16.41 -1.62
CA ALA A 205 7.23 -17.27 -2.60
C ALA A 205 8.76 -17.25 -2.47
N LYS A 206 9.38 -18.41 -2.64
CA LYS A 206 10.84 -18.54 -2.70
C LYS A 206 11.36 -18.44 -4.13
N VAL A 207 12.48 -17.74 -4.28
CA VAL A 207 13.31 -17.74 -5.48
C VAL A 207 14.71 -18.17 -5.07
N LYS A 208 15.27 -19.19 -5.75
CA LYS A 208 16.57 -19.80 -5.40
C LYS A 208 16.64 -20.25 -3.92
N GLY A 209 15.54 -20.81 -3.41
CA GLY A 209 15.49 -21.35 -2.04
C GLY A 209 15.27 -20.32 -0.93
N LYS A 210 15.31 -19.04 -1.21
CA LYS A 210 15.14 -17.93 -0.23
C LYS A 210 13.83 -17.17 -0.47
N TYR A 211 13.22 -16.64 0.61
CA TYR A 211 12.24 -15.56 0.54
C TYR A 211 12.97 -14.24 0.31
N TRP A 212 12.33 -13.32 -0.40
CA TRP A 212 12.88 -12.01 -0.76
C TRP A 212 11.93 -10.91 -0.32
N MET A 213 12.47 -9.78 0.11
CA MET A 213 11.71 -8.61 0.52
C MET A 213 12.38 -7.35 -0.02
N TYR A 214 11.60 -6.47 -0.64
CA TYR A 214 11.98 -5.11 -0.98
C TYR A 214 11.57 -4.19 0.15
N PHE A 215 12.42 -3.26 0.57
CA PHE A 215 12.12 -2.34 1.68
C PHE A 215 12.84 -0.99 1.52
N GLY A 216 12.35 0.06 2.20
CA GLY A 216 12.91 1.40 2.20
C GLY A 216 11.90 2.47 1.81
N ASP A 217 12.26 3.75 1.96
CA ASP A 217 11.37 4.88 1.65
C ASP A 217 12.05 6.07 0.94
N SER A 218 13.32 5.98 0.67
CA SER A 218 14.06 6.95 -0.15
C SER A 218 14.67 6.25 -1.35
N ASN A 219 15.26 5.10 -1.07
CA ASN A 219 15.71 4.09 -2.01
C ASN A 219 15.12 2.75 -1.60
N ILE A 220 14.94 1.84 -2.54
CA ILE A 220 14.50 0.48 -2.26
C ILE A 220 15.72 -0.44 -2.19
N PHE A 221 15.82 -1.15 -1.08
CA PHE A 221 16.82 -2.16 -0.78
C PHE A 221 16.19 -3.55 -0.75
N MET A 222 17.01 -4.57 -0.48
CA MET A 222 16.56 -5.96 -0.40
C MET A 222 17.06 -6.67 0.84
N ALA A 223 16.25 -7.63 1.29
CA ALA A 223 16.62 -8.61 2.30
C ALA A 223 16.16 -10.00 1.87
N THR A 224 16.81 -11.04 2.40
CA THR A 224 16.44 -12.44 2.19
C THR A 224 16.19 -13.16 3.50
N SER A 225 15.40 -14.24 3.45
CA SER A 225 15.07 -15.06 4.61
C SER A 225 14.88 -16.53 4.22
N ASP A 226 15.18 -17.44 5.13
CA ASP A 226 14.85 -18.85 5.00
C ASP A 226 13.46 -19.20 5.55
N ASP A 227 12.96 -18.41 6.53
CA ASP A 227 11.81 -18.74 7.36
C ASP A 227 10.73 -17.64 7.46
N LEU A 228 10.91 -16.48 6.79
CA LEU A 228 10.06 -15.28 6.84
C LEU A 228 10.14 -14.49 8.16
N ILE A 229 10.91 -14.94 9.14
CA ILE A 229 11.06 -14.29 10.45
C ILE A 229 12.44 -13.63 10.60
N HIS A 230 13.48 -14.33 10.17
CA HIS A 230 14.85 -13.86 10.25
C HIS A 230 15.31 -13.39 8.87
N TRP A 231 15.66 -12.12 8.78
CA TRP A 231 16.00 -11.46 7.53
C TRP A 231 17.45 -10.97 7.52
N GLU A 232 18.10 -11.20 6.41
CA GLU A 232 19.47 -10.75 6.13
C GLU A 232 19.43 -9.69 5.03
N VAL A 233 19.99 -8.51 5.30
CA VAL A 233 20.03 -7.41 4.34
C VAL A 233 21.08 -7.70 3.27
N ALA A 234 20.73 -7.45 2.01
CA ALA A 234 21.69 -7.54 0.92
C ALA A 234 22.69 -6.38 0.99
N THR A 235 23.97 -6.71 1.10
CA THR A 235 25.06 -5.76 1.15
C THR A 235 26.06 -6.01 0.03
N SER A 236 26.81 -4.98 -0.36
CA SER A 236 28.00 -5.10 -1.21
C SER A 236 29.05 -5.95 -0.50
N GLU A 237 29.69 -6.86 -1.21
CA GLU A 237 30.82 -7.66 -0.67
C GLU A 237 32.00 -6.79 -0.26
N GLU A 238 32.27 -5.73 -1.01
CA GLU A 238 33.38 -4.82 -0.83
C GLU A 238 33.12 -3.81 0.30
N SER A 239 32.05 -3.04 0.22
CA SER A 239 31.77 -1.94 1.16
C SER A 239 31.00 -2.36 2.40
N LYS A 240 30.38 -3.55 2.42
CA LYS A 240 29.43 -4.02 3.44
C LYS A 240 28.22 -3.10 3.65
N GLN A 241 27.99 -2.17 2.72
CA GLN A 241 26.85 -1.27 2.75
C GLN A 241 25.66 -1.87 2.00
N MET A 242 24.47 -1.47 2.38
CA MET A 242 23.24 -1.87 1.66
C MET A 242 23.28 -1.36 0.21
N VAL A 243 22.91 -2.24 -0.73
CA VAL A 243 22.88 -1.90 -2.14
C VAL A 243 21.45 -1.59 -2.55
N PRO A 244 21.15 -0.37 -3.03
CA PRO A 244 19.82 -0.05 -3.52
C PRO A 244 19.54 -0.75 -4.86
N VAL A 245 18.34 -1.30 -5.01
CA VAL A 245 17.87 -1.96 -6.25
C VAL A 245 16.94 -1.07 -7.06
N LEU A 246 16.37 -0.02 -6.42
CA LEU A 246 15.59 1.02 -7.09
C LEU A 246 15.89 2.38 -6.44
N ASN A 247 16.23 3.37 -7.25
CA ASN A 247 16.56 4.73 -6.81
C ASN A 247 15.57 5.75 -7.40
N PRO A 248 15.41 6.93 -6.79
CA PRO A 248 14.76 8.07 -7.42
C PRO A 248 15.38 8.41 -8.77
N ARG A 249 14.56 8.95 -9.69
CA ARG A 249 15.01 9.36 -11.03
C ARG A 249 14.76 10.86 -11.24
N PRO A 250 15.81 11.70 -11.34
CA PRO A 250 15.63 13.12 -11.66
C PRO A 250 14.79 13.31 -12.93
N GLY A 251 13.79 14.20 -12.87
CA GLY A 251 12.91 14.50 -14.01
C GLY A 251 11.67 13.61 -14.16
N TYR A 252 11.50 12.59 -13.31
CA TYR A 252 10.34 11.71 -13.31
C TYR A 252 9.44 11.92 -12.07
N PHE A 253 8.24 11.31 -12.06
CA PHE A 253 7.28 11.40 -10.95
C PHE A 253 7.84 10.89 -9.60
N ASP A 254 8.89 10.09 -9.67
CA ASP A 254 9.57 9.46 -8.54
C ASP A 254 10.96 10.07 -8.27
N SER A 255 11.10 11.38 -8.52
CA SER A 255 12.40 12.06 -8.46
C SER A 255 12.90 12.39 -7.06
N ARG A 256 12.04 12.32 -6.04
CA ARG A 256 12.41 12.59 -4.64
C ARG A 256 12.66 11.31 -3.84
N LEU A 257 11.78 10.35 -3.96
CA LEU A 257 11.85 9.08 -3.23
C LEU A 257 11.09 7.98 -3.98
N VAL A 258 11.43 6.74 -3.62
CA VAL A 258 10.74 5.51 -4.01
C VAL A 258 10.53 4.64 -2.77
N GLU A 259 9.34 4.05 -2.66
CA GLU A 259 8.93 3.25 -1.51
C GLU A 259 8.05 2.07 -1.97
N PRO A 260 8.29 0.81 -1.52
CA PRO A 260 7.44 -0.30 -1.90
C PRO A 260 5.98 -0.05 -1.54
N GLY A 261 5.09 -0.42 -2.45
CA GLY A 261 3.65 -0.42 -2.22
C GLY A 261 3.19 -1.67 -1.48
N PRO A 262 2.31 -2.51 -2.08
CA PRO A 262 1.95 -3.81 -1.51
C PRO A 262 3.11 -4.81 -1.60
N PHE A 263 2.82 -6.09 -1.40
CA PHE A 263 3.78 -7.17 -1.65
C PHE A 263 4.33 -7.13 -3.08
N ALA A 264 5.54 -7.67 -3.31
CA ALA A 264 6.04 -7.92 -4.66
C ALA A 264 5.41 -9.20 -5.22
N LEU A 265 5.02 -9.22 -6.49
CA LEU A 265 4.24 -10.30 -7.09
C LEU A 265 5.03 -11.03 -8.19
N LEU A 266 5.11 -12.36 -8.11
CA LEU A 266 5.47 -13.17 -9.27
C LEU A 266 4.38 -13.05 -10.32
N TYR A 267 4.67 -12.39 -11.42
CA TYR A 267 3.69 -12.01 -12.43
C TYR A 267 4.28 -12.07 -13.85
N LYS A 268 3.63 -12.78 -14.76
CA LYS A 268 4.03 -12.87 -16.17
C LYS A 268 5.52 -13.16 -16.39
N GLY A 269 6.08 -14.07 -15.60
CA GLY A 269 7.48 -14.50 -15.76
C GLY A 269 8.53 -13.60 -15.12
N GLY A 270 8.14 -12.51 -14.45
CA GLY A 270 9.01 -11.60 -13.69
C GLY A 270 8.53 -11.37 -12.27
N ILE A 271 9.15 -10.44 -11.58
CA ILE A 271 8.72 -9.93 -10.28
C ILE A 271 8.20 -8.52 -10.47
N LEU A 272 6.91 -8.34 -10.35
CA LEU A 272 6.25 -7.04 -10.41
C LEU A 272 6.29 -6.38 -9.03
N LEU A 273 6.92 -5.23 -8.92
CA LEU A 273 6.88 -4.37 -7.75
C LEU A 273 6.05 -3.12 -8.08
N ILE A 274 4.87 -3.01 -7.46
CA ILE A 274 4.15 -1.74 -7.41
C ILE A 274 4.83 -0.90 -6.33
N TYR A 275 5.19 0.35 -6.65
CA TYR A 275 5.88 1.24 -5.72
C TYR A 275 5.28 2.63 -5.73
N ASN A 276 5.38 3.31 -4.60
CA ASN A 276 5.05 4.72 -4.45
C ASN A 276 6.28 5.55 -4.79
N GLY A 277 6.08 6.62 -5.54
CA GLY A 277 7.10 7.62 -5.82
C GLY A 277 6.59 9.00 -5.42
N SER A 278 7.49 9.87 -4.99
CA SER A 278 7.19 11.29 -4.80
C SER A 278 8.12 12.14 -5.65
N ASN A 279 7.56 13.18 -6.28
CA ASN A 279 8.34 14.08 -7.11
C ASN A 279 9.03 15.17 -6.27
N ALA A 280 10.19 15.62 -6.74
CA ALA A 280 10.90 16.74 -6.16
C ALA A 280 10.54 18.08 -6.85
N ALA A 281 11.06 19.17 -6.29
CA ALA A 281 10.88 20.50 -6.87
C ALA A 281 11.47 20.65 -8.29
N ASN A 282 12.42 19.79 -8.67
CA ASN A 282 13.05 19.75 -9.99
C ASN A 282 12.33 18.85 -10.99
N TYR A 283 11.16 18.33 -10.66
CA TYR A 283 10.31 17.61 -11.61
C TYR A 283 9.84 18.59 -12.71
N ASN A 284 10.11 18.25 -13.97
CA ASN A 284 9.97 19.21 -15.10
C ASN A 284 8.52 19.52 -15.51
N ASP A 285 7.54 18.78 -15.03
CA ASP A 285 6.13 19.03 -15.30
C ASP A 285 5.56 20.08 -14.33
N ARG A 286 5.54 21.34 -14.77
CA ARG A 286 5.01 22.47 -13.97
C ARG A 286 3.50 22.39 -13.74
N ALA A 287 2.78 21.56 -14.50
CA ALA A 287 1.35 21.37 -14.33
C ALA A 287 1.03 20.44 -13.13
N LYS A 288 2.01 19.69 -12.63
CA LYS A 288 1.83 18.79 -11.49
C LYS A 288 2.31 19.41 -10.18
N PRO A 289 1.58 19.17 -9.07
CA PRO A 289 2.00 19.64 -7.75
C PRO A 289 3.37 19.07 -7.36
N ARG A 290 4.14 19.85 -6.60
CA ARG A 290 5.40 19.39 -6.00
C ARG A 290 5.11 18.49 -4.82
N PHE A 291 5.96 17.49 -4.63
CA PHE A 291 5.85 16.50 -3.54
C PHE A 291 4.59 15.63 -3.62
N ALA A 292 3.93 15.58 -4.78
CA ALA A 292 2.83 14.66 -4.98
C ALA A 292 3.31 13.21 -4.89
N TYR A 293 2.53 12.37 -4.21
CA TYR A 293 2.74 10.94 -4.17
C TYR A 293 1.88 10.24 -5.22
N SER A 294 2.53 9.43 -6.03
CA SER A 294 1.91 8.69 -7.13
C SER A 294 2.52 7.29 -7.17
N ALA A 295 1.84 6.33 -7.81
CA ALA A 295 2.38 4.98 -7.90
C ALA A 295 2.77 4.59 -9.32
N GLY A 296 3.88 3.86 -9.41
CA GLY A 296 4.40 3.23 -10.61
C GLY A 296 4.64 1.74 -10.42
N GLN A 297 5.13 1.11 -11.48
CA GLN A 297 5.48 -0.30 -11.47
C GLN A 297 6.90 -0.51 -11.98
N ALA A 298 7.59 -1.48 -11.40
CA ALA A 298 8.91 -1.93 -11.80
C ALA A 298 8.91 -3.45 -11.96
N LEU A 299 9.57 -3.94 -13.00
CA LEU A 299 9.76 -5.36 -13.26
C LEU A 299 11.18 -5.75 -12.90
N PHE A 300 11.31 -6.73 -12.02
CA PHE A 300 12.58 -7.37 -11.70
C PHE A 300 12.64 -8.79 -12.30
N ASP A 301 13.86 -9.27 -12.49
CA ASP A 301 14.12 -10.61 -13.00
C ASP A 301 13.70 -11.69 -12.01
N SER A 302 12.90 -12.67 -12.47
CA SER A 302 12.41 -13.75 -11.62
C SER A 302 13.50 -14.69 -11.11
N SER A 303 14.67 -14.74 -11.77
CA SER A 303 15.82 -15.54 -11.35
C SER A 303 16.88 -14.74 -10.59
N MET A 304 16.87 -13.42 -10.71
CA MET A 304 17.77 -12.48 -10.04
C MET A 304 16.95 -11.30 -9.47
N PRO A 305 16.29 -11.47 -8.32
CA PRO A 305 15.33 -10.48 -7.80
C PRO A 305 15.88 -9.06 -7.56
N TYR A 306 17.19 -8.90 -7.51
CA TYR A 306 17.87 -7.61 -7.41
C TYR A 306 18.07 -6.91 -8.76
N ARG A 307 17.84 -7.60 -9.91
CA ARG A 307 18.06 -7.04 -11.24
C ARG A 307 16.80 -6.39 -11.77
N LEU A 308 16.80 -5.05 -11.84
CA LEU A 308 15.76 -4.27 -12.49
C LEU A 308 15.80 -4.54 -14.01
N VAL A 309 14.64 -4.87 -14.60
CA VAL A 309 14.48 -5.14 -16.05
C VAL A 309 13.76 -4.00 -16.73
N LYS A 310 12.64 -3.53 -16.17
CA LYS A 310 11.82 -2.44 -16.70
C LYS A 310 11.27 -1.58 -15.56
N ARG A 311 10.92 -0.35 -15.86
CA ARG A 311 10.29 0.59 -14.92
C ARG A 311 9.44 1.58 -15.71
N MET A 312 8.23 1.85 -15.23
CA MET A 312 7.34 2.84 -15.84
C MET A 312 7.91 4.24 -15.73
N ASP A 313 7.76 5.05 -16.78
CA ASP A 313 8.17 6.46 -16.81
C ASP A 313 7.09 7.39 -16.24
N MET A 314 5.83 6.98 -16.36
CA MET A 314 4.67 7.73 -15.83
C MET A 314 3.96 6.93 -14.76
N PRO A 315 3.37 7.59 -13.75
CA PRO A 315 2.58 6.90 -12.75
C PRO A 315 1.29 6.34 -13.36
N PHE A 316 0.83 5.17 -12.92
CA PHE A 316 -0.46 4.60 -13.34
C PHE A 316 -1.63 5.05 -12.46
N ILE A 317 -1.33 5.54 -11.25
CA ILE A 317 -2.28 6.17 -10.33
C ILE A 317 -1.63 7.40 -9.69
N PHE A 318 -2.34 8.52 -9.67
CA PHE A 318 -1.85 9.81 -9.19
C PHE A 318 -3.01 10.65 -8.66
N PRO A 319 -2.74 11.70 -7.84
CA PRO A 319 -3.79 12.55 -7.28
C PRO A 319 -4.49 13.39 -8.36
N ASP A 320 -5.73 13.04 -8.70
CA ASP A 320 -6.56 13.75 -9.67
C ASP A 320 -8.03 13.94 -9.19
N ARG A 321 -8.34 13.45 -7.97
CA ARG A 321 -9.63 13.58 -7.31
C ARG A 321 -9.55 14.51 -6.11
N SER A 322 -10.64 15.16 -5.75
CA SER A 322 -10.69 16.09 -4.62
C SER A 322 -10.27 15.44 -3.29
N TYR A 323 -10.68 14.19 -3.06
CA TYR A 323 -10.35 13.42 -1.84
C TYR A 323 -8.88 12.98 -1.78
N GLU A 324 -8.10 13.14 -2.85
CA GLU A 324 -6.67 12.82 -2.92
C GLU A 324 -5.79 14.07 -2.79
N ARG A 325 -6.38 15.27 -2.99
CA ARG A 325 -5.66 16.53 -3.07
C ARG A 325 -5.55 17.28 -1.76
N THR A 326 -6.47 17.04 -0.83
CA THR A 326 -6.51 17.81 0.43
C THR A 326 -6.74 16.90 1.62
N GLY A 327 -5.85 16.95 2.62
CA GLY A 327 -5.91 16.18 3.85
C GLY A 327 -4.77 16.52 4.79
N GLU A 328 -4.27 15.54 5.54
CA GLU A 328 -3.10 15.71 6.41
C GLU A 328 -1.85 16.05 5.60
N VAL A 329 -1.65 15.34 4.48
CA VAL A 329 -0.67 15.65 3.44
C VAL A 329 -1.41 15.79 2.12
N ASN A 330 -1.19 16.90 1.42
CA ASN A 330 -1.86 17.16 0.16
C ASN A 330 -1.25 16.35 -0.99
N GLU A 331 -2.06 16.08 -2.03
CA GLU A 331 -1.63 15.44 -3.27
C GLU A 331 -1.02 14.05 -3.06
N VAL A 332 -1.79 13.14 -2.42
CA VAL A 332 -1.34 11.77 -2.11
C VAL A 332 -2.30 10.72 -2.66
N CYS A 333 -1.73 9.82 -3.50
CA CYS A 333 -2.20 8.46 -3.75
C CYS A 333 -1.10 7.50 -3.28
N PHE A 334 -1.27 6.89 -2.11
CA PHE A 334 -0.28 5.99 -1.52
C PHE A 334 -0.78 4.55 -1.52
N VAL A 335 -0.31 3.71 -2.45
CA VAL A 335 -0.81 2.35 -2.65
C VAL A 335 -0.10 1.37 -1.72
N GLU A 336 -0.87 0.55 -0.98
CA GLU A 336 -0.34 -0.48 -0.08
C GLU A 336 -1.14 -1.79 -0.07
N GLY A 337 -2.44 -1.75 -0.38
CA GLY A 337 -3.29 -2.94 -0.40
C GLY A 337 -3.56 -3.42 -1.82
N LEU A 338 -3.38 -4.73 -2.07
CA LEU A 338 -3.71 -5.34 -3.35
C LEU A 338 -4.27 -6.74 -3.11
N VAL A 339 -5.45 -7.03 -3.63
CA VAL A 339 -6.03 -8.38 -3.60
C VAL A 339 -6.65 -8.74 -4.94
N TYR A 340 -6.65 -10.04 -5.25
CA TYR A 340 -7.47 -10.61 -6.32
C TYR A 340 -8.71 -11.24 -5.69
N PHE A 341 -9.90 -10.72 -6.00
CA PHE A 341 -11.13 -11.12 -5.38
C PHE A 341 -12.32 -11.01 -6.35
N GLN A 342 -13.13 -12.05 -6.46
CA GLN A 342 -14.31 -12.09 -7.36
C GLN A 342 -13.95 -11.70 -8.80
N ASN A 343 -12.90 -12.32 -9.36
CA ASN A 343 -12.39 -12.13 -10.73
C ASN A 343 -11.95 -10.68 -11.05
N ARG A 344 -11.51 -9.93 -10.05
CA ARG A 344 -10.99 -8.57 -10.22
C ARG A 344 -9.87 -8.27 -9.24
N TRP A 345 -8.98 -7.37 -9.62
CA TRP A 345 -7.99 -6.79 -8.73
C TRP A 345 -8.56 -5.57 -8.03
N LEU A 346 -8.42 -5.53 -6.73
CA LEU A 346 -8.76 -4.39 -5.88
C LEU A 346 -7.46 -3.78 -5.35
N LEU A 347 -7.19 -2.54 -5.72
CA LEU A 347 -6.04 -1.76 -5.27
C LEU A 347 -6.52 -0.73 -4.25
N TYR A 348 -6.12 -0.90 -2.99
CA TYR A 348 -6.46 0.01 -1.91
C TYR A 348 -5.31 0.96 -1.66
N TYR A 349 -5.62 2.24 -1.43
CA TYR A 349 -4.62 3.27 -1.25
C TYR A 349 -5.06 4.36 -0.26
N GLY A 350 -4.07 4.95 0.43
CA GLY A 350 -4.24 6.14 1.25
C GLY A 350 -4.42 7.38 0.36
N THR A 351 -5.37 8.24 0.74
CA THR A 351 -5.65 9.48 0.03
C THR A 351 -5.39 10.67 0.93
N ALA A 352 -4.52 11.59 0.47
CA ALA A 352 -4.13 12.80 1.20
C ALA A 352 -3.79 12.52 2.69
N ASP A 353 -3.23 11.33 2.99
CA ASP A 353 -2.89 10.80 4.31
C ASP A 353 -4.03 10.90 5.36
N SER A 354 -5.27 10.80 4.91
CA SER A 354 -6.44 11.03 5.76
C SER A 354 -7.50 9.96 5.67
N LYS A 355 -7.67 9.32 4.50
CA LYS A 355 -8.74 8.36 4.21
C LYS A 355 -8.22 7.24 3.30
N ILE A 356 -9.04 6.22 3.08
CA ILE A 356 -8.71 5.09 2.19
C ILE A 356 -9.70 5.07 1.02
N ALA A 357 -9.15 4.88 -0.17
CA ALA A 357 -9.89 4.69 -1.40
C ALA A 357 -9.55 3.35 -2.08
N VAL A 358 -10.32 2.98 -3.09
CA VAL A 358 -10.13 1.78 -3.91
C VAL A 358 -10.19 2.11 -5.40
N ALA A 359 -9.31 1.45 -6.16
CA ALA A 359 -9.40 1.36 -7.60
C ALA A 359 -9.52 -0.11 -8.02
N ILE A 360 -10.30 -0.40 -9.05
CA ILE A 360 -10.63 -1.76 -9.51
C ILE A 360 -10.11 -1.98 -10.92
N LYS A 361 -9.55 -3.16 -11.14
CA LYS A 361 -9.28 -3.69 -12.47
C LYS A 361 -10.09 -4.98 -12.65
N GLU A 362 -11.08 -4.96 -13.53
CA GLU A 362 -11.78 -6.17 -13.95
C GLU A 362 -10.84 -7.04 -14.81
N GLU A 363 -10.87 -8.36 -14.60
CA GLU A 363 -10.32 -9.30 -15.57
C GLU A 363 -11.44 -9.70 -16.54
N GLY A 364 -11.25 -9.36 -17.82
CA GLY A 364 -12.17 -9.66 -18.90
C GLY A 364 -12.21 -11.14 -19.26
#